data_3f9639d81ef3aa15e30522a4e5f8a9ef
#
_entry.id   3f9639d81ef3aa15e30522a4e5f8a9ef
#
_cell.length_a   1.000
_cell.length_b   1.000
_cell.length_c   1.000
_cell.angle_alpha   90.00
_cell.angle_beta   90.00
_cell.angle_gamma   90.00
#
_symmetry.space_group_name_H-M   'P 1'
#
loop_
_entity.id
_entity.type
_entity.pdbx_description
1 polymer ?
#
loop_
_entity_poly.entity_id
_entity_poly.type
_entity_poly.pdbx_seq_one_letter_code
_entity_poly.pdbx_strand_id
1 'polypeptide(L)'
;EPAPSRGLEYLGQVAGTYLVFRDASDALVILDQHAVHERILFSRFSEKGWHGASQGLALPLVLELHPAEAGRWRDVKEMLEGLGYRGTLCGGTLTVDGIPALLDRAGAQDFLRECLAGLKDDFRARFATMACRSAIKGGQRLTRDEAMNLVSQWLATPDRDYCPHGRPTVLRRDAAALEKLFKRRQD
;
A
#
# COMPACT_ATOMS: atom_id res chain seq x y z
N GLU A 1 10.93 -20.65 -7.16
CA GLU A 1 12.07 -19.73 -7.29
C GLU A 1 11.55 -18.30 -7.35
N PRO A 2 12.16 -17.37 -6.58
CA PRO A 2 11.79 -15.96 -6.71
C PRO A 2 12.10 -15.47 -8.14
N ALA A 3 11.13 -14.86 -8.77
CA ALA A 3 11.28 -14.28 -10.11
C ALA A 3 12.55 -13.39 -10.16
N PRO A 4 13.40 -13.50 -11.19
CA PRO A 4 14.65 -12.77 -11.25
C PRO A 4 14.36 -11.26 -11.18
N SER A 5 14.97 -10.60 -10.22
CA SER A 5 14.96 -9.14 -10.04
C SER A 5 15.73 -8.47 -11.19
N ARG A 6 15.22 -8.54 -12.40
CA ARG A 6 15.71 -7.95 -13.66
C ARG A 6 16.98 -7.05 -13.48
N GLY A 7 18.11 -7.64 -13.06
CA GLY A 7 19.40 -6.96 -12.95
C GLY A 7 19.59 -6.04 -11.74
N LEU A 8 18.80 -6.18 -10.68
CA LEU A 8 19.02 -5.49 -9.40
C LEU A 8 19.68 -6.44 -8.39
N GLU A 9 20.85 -6.08 -7.89
CA GLU A 9 21.54 -6.76 -6.82
C GLU A 9 21.25 -6.07 -5.49
N TYR A 10 20.74 -6.82 -4.51
CA TYR A 10 20.45 -6.29 -3.18
C TYR A 10 21.74 -6.10 -2.37
N LEU A 11 21.99 -4.88 -1.93
CA LEU A 11 23.16 -4.51 -1.13
C LEU A 11 22.84 -4.43 0.36
N GLY A 12 21.60 -4.10 0.73
CA GLY A 12 21.21 -4.00 2.13
C GLY A 12 20.04 -3.04 2.37
N GLN A 13 19.73 -2.84 3.66
CA GLN A 13 18.69 -1.92 4.13
C GLN A 13 19.29 -0.89 5.08
N VAL A 14 18.96 0.39 4.88
CA VAL A 14 19.41 1.52 5.70
C VAL A 14 18.22 2.10 6.46
N ALA A 15 18.47 2.45 7.73
CA ALA A 15 17.48 3.05 8.65
C ALA A 15 16.16 2.26 8.76
N GLY A 16 16.16 0.95 8.47
CA GLY A 16 14.95 0.12 8.47
C GLY A 16 13.89 0.59 7.46
N THR A 17 14.23 1.46 6.51
CA THR A 17 13.30 2.13 5.62
C THR A 17 13.73 2.06 4.16
N TYR A 18 15.02 2.21 3.89
CA TYR A 18 15.53 2.32 2.53
C TYR A 18 16.21 1.03 2.11
N LEU A 19 15.72 0.43 1.03
CA LEU A 19 16.33 -0.74 0.40
C LEU A 19 17.34 -0.27 -0.66
N VAL A 20 18.56 -0.78 -0.58
CA VAL A 20 19.67 -0.34 -1.42
C VAL A 20 20.05 -1.46 -2.37
N PHE A 21 20.14 -1.11 -3.66
CA PHE A 21 20.47 -2.03 -4.74
C PHE A 21 21.53 -1.43 -5.65
N ARG A 22 22.16 -2.30 -6.43
CA ARG A 22 22.99 -1.96 -7.59
C ARG A 22 22.30 -2.50 -8.85
N ASP A 23 22.18 -1.70 -9.89
CA ASP A 23 21.64 -2.17 -11.17
C ASP A 23 22.73 -2.69 -12.11
N ALA A 24 22.31 -3.26 -13.23
CA ALA A 24 23.23 -3.84 -14.23
C ALA A 24 24.17 -2.81 -14.88
N SER A 25 23.89 -1.50 -14.75
CA SER A 25 24.76 -0.41 -15.23
C SER A 25 25.67 0.15 -14.12
N ASP A 26 25.77 -0.57 -12.98
CA ASP A 26 26.54 -0.17 -11.79
C ASP A 26 26.02 1.12 -11.12
N ALA A 27 24.75 1.47 -11.34
CA ALA A 27 24.12 2.60 -10.67
C ALA A 27 23.56 2.19 -9.30
N LEU A 28 23.65 3.10 -8.33
CA LEU A 28 23.02 2.97 -7.03
C LEU A 28 21.52 3.23 -7.16
N VAL A 29 20.71 2.29 -6.69
CA VAL A 29 19.25 2.38 -6.65
C VAL A 29 18.79 2.28 -5.21
N ILE A 30 18.06 3.28 -4.74
CA ILE A 30 17.52 3.35 -3.39
C ILE A 30 16.00 3.39 -3.48
N LEU A 31 15.34 2.47 -2.81
CA LEU A 31 13.88 2.36 -2.75
C LEU A 31 13.38 2.68 -1.34
N ASP A 32 12.38 3.54 -1.23
CA ASP A 32 11.62 3.70 0.02
C ASP A 32 10.62 2.54 0.12
N GLN A 33 10.86 1.60 1.06
CA GLN A 33 10.03 0.39 1.20
C GLN A 33 8.56 0.69 1.48
N HIS A 34 8.27 1.77 2.23
CA HIS A 34 6.90 2.18 2.53
C HIS A 34 6.21 2.70 1.27
N ALA A 35 6.83 3.65 0.57
CA ALA A 35 6.30 4.25 -0.65
C ALA A 35 6.13 3.22 -1.78
N VAL A 36 7.08 2.27 -1.91
CA VAL A 36 7.02 1.13 -2.83
C VAL A 36 5.82 0.24 -2.52
N HIS A 37 5.65 -0.19 -1.26
CA HIS A 37 4.56 -1.07 -0.87
C HIS A 37 3.20 -0.37 -1.00
N GLU A 38 3.13 0.90 -0.63
CA GLU A 38 1.94 1.73 -0.83
C GLU A 38 1.51 1.78 -2.31
N ARG A 39 2.45 1.96 -3.25
CA ARG A 39 2.17 1.95 -4.69
C ARG A 39 1.68 0.58 -5.18
N ILE A 40 2.30 -0.50 -4.73
CA ILE A 40 1.89 -1.87 -5.08
C ILE A 40 0.46 -2.14 -4.62
N LEU A 41 0.14 -1.84 -3.37
CA LEU A 41 -1.19 -2.04 -2.80
C LEU A 41 -2.24 -1.18 -3.50
N PHE A 42 -1.94 0.09 -3.74
CA PHE A 42 -2.83 1.00 -4.46
C PHE A 42 -3.14 0.49 -5.87
N SER A 43 -2.12 0.01 -6.60
CA SER A 43 -2.33 -0.55 -7.94
C SER A 43 -3.26 -1.75 -7.88
N ARG A 44 -3.03 -2.67 -6.94
CA ARG A 44 -3.89 -3.86 -6.76
C ARG A 44 -5.33 -3.50 -6.41
N PHE A 45 -5.55 -2.57 -5.47
CA PHE A 45 -6.89 -2.13 -5.08
C PHE A 45 -7.64 -1.43 -6.23
N SER A 46 -6.90 -0.84 -7.16
CA SER A 46 -7.46 -0.15 -8.33
C SER A 46 -7.72 -1.08 -9.52
N GLU A 47 -7.27 -2.33 -9.45
CA GLU A 47 -7.50 -3.31 -10.52
C GLU A 47 -8.98 -3.72 -10.56
N LYS A 48 -9.56 -3.70 -11.77
CA LYS A 48 -10.96 -4.09 -11.97
C LYS A 48 -11.14 -5.59 -11.65
N GLY A 49 -12.04 -5.89 -10.70
CA GLY A 49 -12.29 -7.26 -10.26
C GLY A 49 -11.32 -7.77 -9.19
N TRP A 50 -10.47 -6.91 -8.61
CA TRP A 50 -9.68 -7.30 -7.45
C TRP A 50 -10.59 -7.56 -6.24
N HIS A 51 -10.35 -8.68 -5.57
CA HIS A 51 -11.05 -9.06 -4.34
C HIS A 51 -10.03 -9.30 -3.22
N GLY A 52 -10.15 -8.52 -2.15
CA GLY A 52 -9.32 -8.66 -0.96
C GLY A 52 -9.71 -9.88 -0.12
N ALA A 53 -8.70 -10.52 0.46
CA ALA A 53 -8.94 -11.53 1.47
C ALA A 53 -9.63 -10.90 2.70
N SER A 54 -10.63 -11.59 3.24
CA SER A 54 -11.33 -11.20 4.46
C SER A 54 -10.83 -12.02 5.64
N GLN A 55 -10.57 -11.36 6.78
CA GLN A 55 -10.39 -12.03 8.07
C GLN A 55 -11.65 -11.90 8.92
N GLY A 56 -12.12 -13.03 9.46
CA GLY A 56 -13.26 -13.05 10.37
C GLY A 56 -12.92 -12.43 11.72
N LEU A 57 -13.85 -11.67 12.28
CA LEU A 57 -13.74 -11.11 13.61
C LEU A 57 -14.41 -12.02 14.63
N ALA A 58 -13.69 -12.42 15.69
CA ALA A 58 -14.28 -13.17 16.81
C ALA A 58 -15.36 -12.36 17.53
N LEU A 59 -15.19 -11.03 17.61
CA LEU A 59 -16.18 -10.08 18.09
C LEU A 59 -16.48 -9.12 16.92
N PRO A 60 -17.69 -9.11 16.34
CA PRO A 60 -18.07 -8.19 15.28
C PRO A 60 -17.91 -6.72 15.69
N LEU A 61 -17.71 -5.86 14.69
CA LEU A 61 -17.89 -4.42 14.88
C LEU A 61 -19.38 -4.12 14.77
N VAL A 62 -19.92 -3.43 15.74
CA VAL A 62 -21.32 -3.00 15.75
C VAL A 62 -21.35 -1.47 15.72
N LEU A 63 -21.99 -0.91 14.70
CA LEU A 63 -22.08 0.54 14.47
C LEU A 63 -23.53 0.94 14.32
N GLU A 64 -24.00 1.81 15.20
CA GLU A 64 -25.27 2.51 15.02
C GLU A 64 -25.05 3.60 13.96
N LEU A 65 -25.80 3.54 12.87
CA LEU A 65 -25.67 4.44 11.74
C LEU A 65 -26.78 5.48 11.74
N HIS A 66 -26.40 6.73 11.52
CA HIS A 66 -27.36 7.75 11.16
C HIS A 66 -28.00 7.42 9.78
N PRO A 67 -29.26 7.85 9.48
CA PRO A 67 -29.91 7.56 8.19
C PRO A 67 -29.07 7.89 6.96
N ALA A 68 -28.29 8.98 7.00
CA ALA A 68 -27.38 9.36 5.91
C ALA A 68 -26.23 8.34 5.73
N GLU A 69 -25.66 7.83 6.82
CA GLU A 69 -24.60 6.80 6.81
C GLU A 69 -25.15 5.45 6.34
N ALA A 70 -26.38 5.10 6.76
CA ALA A 70 -27.05 3.89 6.30
C ALA A 70 -27.38 3.94 4.80
N GLY A 71 -27.72 5.12 4.26
CA GLY A 71 -27.81 5.33 2.82
C GLY A 71 -26.48 5.09 2.12
N ARG A 72 -25.43 5.75 2.63
CA ARG A 72 -24.08 5.65 2.07
C ARG A 72 -23.49 4.24 2.15
N TRP A 73 -23.79 3.46 3.20
CA TRP A 73 -23.42 2.05 3.27
C TRP A 73 -23.91 1.28 2.03
N ARG A 74 -25.15 1.51 1.59
CA ARG A 74 -25.71 0.82 0.41
C ARG A 74 -24.95 1.18 -0.85
N ASP A 75 -24.50 2.45 -0.98
CA ASP A 75 -23.75 2.92 -2.15
C ASP A 75 -22.34 2.35 -2.21
N VAL A 76 -21.68 2.14 -1.06
CA VAL A 76 -20.28 1.71 -0.99
C VAL A 76 -20.13 0.23 -0.63
N LYS A 77 -21.22 -0.49 -0.37
CA LYS A 77 -21.21 -1.89 0.11
C LYS A 77 -20.42 -2.81 -0.81
N GLU A 78 -20.73 -2.81 -2.09
CA GLU A 78 -20.06 -3.68 -3.08
C GLU A 78 -18.55 -3.42 -3.15
N MET A 79 -18.15 -2.17 -3.10
CA MET A 79 -16.73 -1.79 -3.06
C MET A 79 -16.07 -2.29 -1.77
N LEU A 80 -16.70 -2.12 -0.61
CA LEU A 80 -16.18 -2.57 0.67
C LEU A 80 -16.11 -4.10 0.75
N GLU A 81 -17.09 -4.81 0.20
CA GLU A 81 -17.07 -6.28 0.07
C GLU A 81 -15.91 -6.73 -0.83
N GLY A 82 -15.68 -6.04 -1.95
CA GLY A 82 -14.51 -6.26 -2.80
C GLY A 82 -13.18 -6.06 -2.07
N LEU A 83 -13.11 -5.16 -1.10
CA LEU A 83 -11.94 -4.94 -0.25
C LEU A 83 -11.79 -5.98 0.87
N GLY A 84 -12.79 -6.84 1.11
CA GLY A 84 -12.76 -7.89 2.13
C GLY A 84 -13.60 -7.59 3.38
N TYR A 85 -14.42 -6.53 3.39
CA TYR A 85 -15.43 -6.35 4.45
C TYR A 85 -16.57 -7.32 4.27
N ARG A 86 -17.12 -7.80 5.37
CA ARG A 86 -18.39 -8.50 5.43
C ARG A 86 -19.26 -7.83 6.47
N GLY A 87 -20.39 -7.30 6.04
CA GLY A 87 -21.28 -6.57 6.95
C GLY A 87 -22.74 -6.67 6.54
N THR A 88 -23.61 -6.61 7.56
CA THR A 88 -25.06 -6.63 7.41
C THR A 88 -25.66 -5.43 8.12
N LEU A 89 -26.50 -4.68 7.39
CA LEU A 89 -27.25 -3.55 7.95
C LEU A 89 -28.68 -4.01 8.26
N CYS A 90 -29.08 -3.86 9.51
CA CYS A 90 -30.42 -4.16 9.97
C CYS A 90 -30.92 -3.08 10.94
N GLY A 91 -32.06 -2.45 10.67
CA GLY A 91 -32.68 -1.48 11.58
C GLY A 91 -31.81 -0.26 11.96
N GLY A 92 -30.87 0.13 11.10
CA GLY A 92 -29.92 1.21 11.39
C GLY A 92 -28.63 0.76 12.06
N THR A 93 -28.53 -0.50 12.47
CA THR A 93 -27.32 -1.10 13.06
C THR A 93 -26.55 -1.85 11.98
N LEU A 94 -25.29 -1.46 11.74
CA LEU A 94 -24.36 -2.17 10.87
C LEU A 94 -23.50 -3.12 11.71
N THR A 95 -23.61 -4.41 11.44
CA THR A 95 -22.77 -5.45 12.04
C THR A 95 -21.75 -5.92 11.02
N VAL A 96 -20.45 -5.78 11.34
CA VAL A 96 -19.34 -6.20 10.48
C VAL A 96 -18.62 -7.37 11.16
N ASP A 97 -18.66 -8.54 10.54
CA ASP A 97 -18.07 -9.79 11.02
C ASP A 97 -16.78 -10.18 10.27
N GLY A 98 -16.45 -9.47 9.21
CA GLY A 98 -15.22 -9.64 8.45
C GLY A 98 -14.63 -8.30 8.01
N ILE A 99 -13.31 -8.20 8.07
CA ILE A 99 -12.55 -7.02 7.65
C ILE A 99 -11.42 -7.41 6.68
N PRO A 100 -10.88 -6.46 5.88
CA PRO A 100 -9.73 -6.75 5.03
C PRO A 100 -8.57 -7.38 5.82
N ALA A 101 -8.02 -8.49 5.34
CA ALA A 101 -6.91 -9.19 6.00
C ALA A 101 -5.62 -8.36 6.08
N LEU A 102 -5.52 -7.30 5.29
CA LEU A 102 -4.41 -6.35 5.27
C LEU A 102 -4.49 -5.28 6.35
N LEU A 103 -5.62 -5.14 7.04
CA LEU A 103 -5.84 -4.14 8.08
C LEU A 103 -5.98 -4.80 9.45
N ASP A 104 -5.51 -4.12 10.47
CA ASP A 104 -5.91 -4.42 11.84
C ASP A 104 -7.35 -3.92 12.10
N ARG A 105 -7.92 -4.35 13.24
CA ARG A 105 -9.30 -3.99 13.62
C ARG A 105 -9.52 -2.48 13.67
N ALA A 106 -8.57 -1.74 14.24
CA ALA A 106 -8.70 -0.29 14.41
C ALA A 106 -8.64 0.43 13.05
N GLY A 107 -7.65 0.10 12.22
CA GLY A 107 -7.49 0.67 10.87
C GLY A 107 -8.68 0.35 9.96
N ALA A 108 -9.25 -0.86 10.07
CA ALA A 108 -10.45 -1.23 9.34
C ALA A 108 -11.68 -0.44 9.79
N GLN A 109 -11.86 -0.27 11.11
CA GLN A 109 -12.98 0.53 11.66
C GLN A 109 -12.89 2.00 11.24
N ASP A 110 -11.70 2.60 11.31
CA ASP A 110 -11.48 3.98 10.91
C ASP A 110 -11.74 4.19 9.42
N PHE A 111 -11.22 3.29 8.58
CA PHE A 111 -11.46 3.36 7.13
C PHE A 111 -12.96 3.25 6.79
N LEU A 112 -13.66 2.32 7.45
CA LEU A 112 -15.11 2.15 7.29
C LEU A 112 -15.86 3.43 7.67
N ARG A 113 -15.55 4.05 8.83
CA ARG A 113 -16.16 5.31 9.25
C ARG A 113 -15.91 6.45 8.28
N GLU A 114 -14.71 6.58 7.74
CA GLU A 114 -14.39 7.58 6.70
C GLU A 114 -15.25 7.38 5.43
N CYS A 115 -15.45 6.11 5.03
CA CYS A 115 -16.31 5.78 3.90
C CYS A 115 -17.78 6.16 4.17
N LEU A 116 -18.29 5.88 5.37
CA LEU A 116 -19.66 6.18 5.78
C LEU A 116 -19.89 7.67 5.98
N ALA A 117 -18.90 8.41 6.50
CA ALA A 117 -18.97 9.85 6.67
C ALA A 117 -18.92 10.64 5.35
N GLY A 118 -18.57 10.00 4.22
CA GLY A 118 -18.51 10.67 2.91
C GLY A 118 -17.35 11.65 2.76
N LEU A 119 -16.36 11.58 3.63
CA LEU A 119 -15.23 12.53 3.63
C LEU A 119 -14.37 12.45 2.36
N LYS A 120 -14.52 11.38 1.57
CA LYS A 120 -13.80 11.17 0.32
C LYS A 120 -14.74 10.50 -0.68
N ASP A 121 -15.32 11.29 -1.58
CA ASP A 121 -16.20 10.76 -2.63
C ASP A 121 -15.41 10.11 -3.78
N ASP A 122 -14.09 10.31 -3.83
CA ASP A 122 -13.21 9.70 -4.82
C ASP A 122 -12.71 8.32 -4.35
N PHE A 123 -13.08 7.27 -5.08
CA PHE A 123 -12.62 5.90 -4.87
C PHE A 123 -11.08 5.80 -4.87
N ARG A 124 -10.42 6.59 -5.70
CA ARG A 124 -8.96 6.62 -5.79
C ARG A 124 -8.32 7.12 -4.49
N ALA A 125 -8.89 8.15 -3.87
CA ALA A 125 -8.45 8.65 -2.58
C ALA A 125 -8.67 7.64 -1.44
N ARG A 126 -9.75 6.85 -1.50
CA ARG A 126 -10.03 5.76 -0.55
C ARG A 126 -9.01 4.63 -0.67
N PHE A 127 -8.71 4.18 -1.89
CA PHE A 127 -7.70 3.16 -2.12
C PHE A 127 -6.30 3.62 -1.70
N ALA A 128 -5.94 4.89 -1.95
CA ALA A 128 -4.68 5.45 -1.48
C ALA A 128 -4.59 5.45 0.06
N THR A 129 -5.67 5.82 0.75
CA THR A 129 -5.73 5.77 2.22
C THR A 129 -5.58 4.35 2.75
N MET A 130 -6.26 3.38 2.15
CA MET A 130 -6.16 1.98 2.54
C MET A 130 -4.76 1.42 2.26
N ALA A 131 -4.16 1.73 1.11
CA ALA A 131 -2.81 1.34 0.77
C ALA A 131 -1.79 1.87 1.79
N CYS A 132 -1.90 3.14 2.17
CA CYS A 132 -1.05 3.76 3.20
C CYS A 132 -1.17 3.08 4.56
N ARG A 133 -2.39 2.72 4.99
CA ARG A 133 -2.63 2.03 6.27
C ARG A 133 -2.11 0.60 6.28
N SER A 134 -2.14 -0.07 5.13
CA SER A 134 -1.74 -1.48 4.96
C SER A 134 -0.25 -1.64 4.63
N ALA A 135 0.43 -0.56 4.24
CA ALA A 135 1.82 -0.63 3.80
C ALA A 135 2.78 -0.94 4.97
N ILE A 136 3.90 -1.57 4.62
CA ILE A 136 5.02 -1.81 5.53
C ILE A 136 5.42 -0.47 6.16
N LYS A 137 5.46 -0.42 7.48
CA LYS A 137 5.78 0.82 8.20
C LYS A 137 7.28 1.12 8.13
N GLY A 138 7.63 2.41 8.17
CA GLY A 138 9.02 2.82 8.33
C GLY A 138 9.62 2.23 9.61
N GLY A 139 10.91 1.85 9.55
CA GLY A 139 11.62 1.20 10.66
C GLY A 139 11.49 -0.31 10.71
N GLN A 140 10.63 -0.94 9.91
CA GLN A 140 10.51 -2.40 9.83
C GLN A 140 11.68 -2.98 9.03
N ARG A 141 12.45 -3.88 9.65
CA ARG A 141 13.51 -4.61 8.96
C ARG A 141 12.91 -5.71 8.11
N LEU A 142 13.37 -5.79 6.86
CA LEU A 142 13.06 -6.86 5.93
C LEU A 142 14.25 -7.80 5.82
N THR A 143 13.97 -9.10 5.71
CA THR A 143 14.95 -10.07 5.23
C THR A 143 15.29 -9.81 3.76
N ARG A 144 16.39 -10.39 3.29
CA ARG A 144 16.76 -10.31 1.85
C ARG A 144 15.62 -10.78 0.95
N ASP A 145 15.00 -11.91 1.29
CA ASP A 145 13.94 -12.51 0.47
C ASP A 145 12.68 -11.66 0.44
N GLU A 146 12.30 -11.05 1.57
CA GLU A 146 11.19 -10.09 1.63
C GLU A 146 11.48 -8.83 0.80
N ALA A 147 12.70 -8.28 0.89
CA ALA A 147 13.12 -7.15 0.09
C ALA A 147 13.10 -7.46 -1.42
N MET A 148 13.60 -8.63 -1.81
CA MET A 148 13.61 -9.09 -3.21
C MET A 148 12.19 -9.32 -3.73
N ASN A 149 11.30 -9.91 -2.91
CA ASN A 149 9.89 -10.09 -3.27
C ASN A 149 9.18 -8.73 -3.46
N LEU A 150 9.41 -7.78 -2.55
CA LEU A 150 8.85 -6.43 -2.65
C LEU A 150 9.29 -5.74 -3.95
N VAL A 151 10.58 -5.82 -4.29
CA VAL A 151 11.13 -5.25 -5.53
C VAL A 151 10.57 -5.92 -6.77
N SER A 152 10.43 -7.24 -6.77
CA SER A 152 9.83 -7.97 -7.89
C SER A 152 8.40 -7.50 -8.17
N GLN A 153 7.60 -7.32 -7.12
CA GLN A 153 6.24 -6.78 -7.24
C GLN A 153 6.25 -5.33 -7.73
N TRP A 154 7.14 -4.49 -7.19
CA TRP A 154 7.30 -3.10 -7.64
C TRP A 154 7.66 -2.99 -9.11
N LEU A 155 8.60 -3.82 -9.61
CA LEU A 155 8.99 -3.86 -11.02
C LEU A 155 7.82 -4.22 -11.95
N ALA A 156 6.87 -5.02 -11.47
CA ALA A 156 5.66 -5.39 -12.21
C ALA A 156 4.52 -4.36 -12.09
N THR A 157 4.65 -3.37 -11.19
CA THR A 157 3.59 -2.40 -10.91
C THR A 157 3.61 -1.24 -11.91
N PRO A 158 2.46 -0.84 -12.50
CA PRO A 158 2.37 0.37 -13.32
C PRO A 158 2.66 1.63 -12.50
N ASP A 159 3.16 2.68 -13.16
CA ASP A 159 3.45 3.99 -12.56
C ASP A 159 4.27 3.91 -11.26
N ARG A 160 5.17 2.94 -11.18
CA ARG A 160 5.87 2.52 -9.96
C ARG A 160 6.79 3.57 -9.35
N ASP A 161 7.17 4.60 -10.09
CA ASP A 161 8.20 5.57 -9.66
C ASP A 161 7.69 6.57 -8.62
N TYR A 162 6.37 6.67 -8.45
CA TYR A 162 5.73 7.54 -7.46
C TYR A 162 4.63 6.80 -6.68
N CYS A 163 4.54 7.05 -5.38
CA CYS A 163 3.42 6.56 -4.57
C CYS A 163 2.12 7.33 -4.88
N PRO A 164 0.95 6.87 -4.45
CA PRO A 164 -0.33 7.55 -4.68
C PRO A 164 -0.39 9.00 -4.17
N HIS A 165 0.47 9.36 -3.21
CA HIS A 165 0.58 10.69 -2.63
C HIS A 165 1.63 11.57 -3.33
N GLY A 166 2.24 11.09 -4.44
CA GLY A 166 3.21 11.84 -5.22
C GLY A 166 4.65 11.80 -4.69
N ARG A 167 4.97 10.98 -3.66
CA ARG A 167 6.35 10.80 -3.20
C ARG A 167 7.09 9.85 -4.12
N PRO A 168 8.37 10.15 -4.47
CA PRO A 168 9.20 9.20 -5.20
C PRO A 168 9.33 7.88 -4.43
N THR A 169 9.19 6.75 -5.13
CA THR A 169 9.43 5.41 -4.58
C THR A 169 10.89 4.98 -4.77
N VAL A 170 11.57 5.60 -5.73
CA VAL A 170 12.92 5.25 -6.15
C VAL A 170 13.79 6.47 -6.36
N LEU A 171 15.05 6.36 -5.93
CA LEU A 171 16.13 7.27 -6.29
C LEU A 171 17.21 6.46 -7.01
N ARG A 172 17.71 6.96 -8.14
CA ARG A 172 18.81 6.35 -8.89
C ARG A 172 19.96 7.33 -9.01
N ARG A 173 21.18 6.85 -8.79
CA ARG A 173 22.42 7.62 -8.94
C ARG A 173 23.43 6.77 -9.70
N ASP A 174 23.79 7.20 -10.90
CA ASP A 174 24.89 6.63 -11.66
C ASP A 174 26.25 7.12 -11.14
N ALA A 175 27.32 6.54 -11.67
CA ALA A 175 28.67 6.89 -11.27
C ALA A 175 28.98 8.38 -11.48
N ALA A 176 28.49 8.98 -12.56
CA ALA A 176 28.72 10.39 -12.86
C ALA A 176 28.03 11.31 -11.84
N ALA A 177 26.79 10.97 -11.43
CA ALA A 177 26.06 11.69 -10.38
C ALA A 177 26.78 11.59 -9.03
N LEU A 178 27.33 10.41 -8.71
CA LEU A 178 28.12 10.22 -7.47
C LEU A 178 29.43 11.01 -7.52
N GLU A 179 30.13 10.99 -8.64
CA GLU A 179 31.39 11.78 -8.81
C GLU A 179 31.15 13.28 -8.62
N LYS A 180 30.03 13.81 -9.14
CA LYS A 180 29.63 15.20 -8.91
C LYS A 180 29.38 15.49 -7.41
N LEU A 181 28.65 14.61 -6.72
CA LEU A 181 28.39 14.77 -5.28
C LEU A 181 29.69 14.79 -4.46
N PHE A 182 30.69 13.99 -4.84
CA PHE A 182 32.00 13.95 -4.20
C PHE A 182 32.98 14.97 -4.75
N LYS A 183 32.54 15.88 -5.65
CA LYS A 183 33.37 16.92 -6.31
C LYS A 183 34.60 16.34 -7.03
N ARG A 184 34.49 15.10 -7.56
CA ARG A 184 35.56 14.46 -8.35
C ARG A 184 35.55 14.88 -9.81
N ARG A 185 34.41 15.33 -10.32
CA ARG A 185 34.29 16.04 -11.61
C ARG A 185 33.79 17.45 -11.33
N GLN A 186 34.52 18.43 -11.85
CA GLN A 186 34.05 19.81 -12.04
C GLN A 186 33.44 19.84 -13.45
N ASP A 187 32.31 20.52 -13.59
CA ASP A 187 31.66 20.75 -14.91
C ASP A 187 32.59 21.50 -15.84
#